data_683aece6a62be6f0f5d2f12a88db24ec
#
_entry.id   683aece6a62be6f0f5d2f12a88db24ec
#
_cell.length_a   1.000
_cell.length_b   1.000
_cell.length_c   1.000
_cell.angle_alpha   90.00
_cell.angle_beta   90.00
_cell.angle_gamma   90.00
#
_symmetry.space_group_name_H-M   'P 1'
#
loop_
_entity.id
_entity.type
_entity.pdbx_description
1 polymer ?
#
loop_
_entity_poly.entity_id
_entity_poly.type
_entity_poly.pdbx_seq_one_letter_code
_entity_poly.pdbx_strand_id
1 'polypeptide(L)'
;MKILIMGAGKMGSFFIDLLSFDHEVAVYEKDPKRLRFTYNCQRFTKVDEIKEFKPELVINAVTVKYTIPAFKEVLPYLPDDCIISDISSVKTNLKEFYEQTGHPYVSTHPMFGPTFANLNQLSQENAIIISEGDYMGRIFFKDLYQKLGLNIYEYTFEEHDKTVAYSLSIPFVSTFVFAAVMKHQDAPGTTFKRHMQIAK
;
A
#
# COMPACT_ATOMS: atom_id res chain seq x y z
N MET A 1 16.59 11.54 1.26
CA MET A 1 16.39 10.58 0.15
C MET A 1 15.45 11.17 -0.89
N LYS A 2 15.62 10.75 -2.13
CA LYS A 2 14.67 11.00 -3.22
C LYS A 2 13.68 9.84 -3.32
N ILE A 3 12.41 10.11 -3.08
CA ILE A 3 11.36 9.07 -3.02
C ILE A 3 10.33 9.32 -4.11
N LEU A 4 10.09 8.32 -4.95
CA LEU A 4 9.03 8.35 -5.95
C LEU A 4 7.81 7.58 -5.44
N ILE A 5 6.67 8.25 -5.36
CA ILE A 5 5.38 7.62 -5.09
C ILE A 5 4.68 7.34 -6.43
N MET A 6 4.28 6.10 -6.66
CA MET A 6 3.49 5.74 -7.85
C MET A 6 2.02 5.69 -7.48
N GLY A 7 1.23 6.55 -8.11
CA GLY A 7 -0.21 6.70 -7.87
C GLY A 7 -0.56 7.77 -6.83
N ALA A 8 -1.42 8.71 -7.21
CA ALA A 8 -1.97 9.77 -6.37
C ALA A 8 -3.36 9.40 -5.81
N GLY A 9 -3.55 8.14 -5.45
CA GLY A 9 -4.72 7.67 -4.72
C GLY A 9 -4.65 8.05 -3.24
N LYS A 10 -5.63 7.58 -2.45
CA LYS A 10 -5.67 7.90 -1.01
C LYS A 10 -4.41 7.49 -0.26
N MET A 11 -3.89 6.26 -0.49
CA MET A 11 -2.65 5.82 0.14
C MET A 11 -1.42 6.56 -0.40
N GLY A 12 -1.35 6.79 -1.72
CA GLY A 12 -0.26 7.58 -2.30
C GLY A 12 -0.20 8.99 -1.72
N SER A 13 -1.34 9.69 -1.64
CA SER A 13 -1.41 11.02 -1.03
C SER A 13 -0.99 11.01 0.45
N PHE A 14 -1.41 9.98 1.21
CA PHE A 14 -0.99 9.81 2.60
C PHE A 14 0.55 9.70 2.73
N PHE A 15 1.19 8.88 1.89
CA PHE A 15 2.65 8.75 1.92
C PHE A 15 3.36 10.02 1.42
N ILE A 16 2.80 10.73 0.43
CA ILE A 16 3.33 12.03 -0.02
C ILE A 16 3.35 13.00 1.16
N ASP A 17 2.21 13.19 1.81
CA ASP A 17 2.09 14.12 2.93
C ASP A 17 3.04 13.76 4.07
N LEU A 18 3.15 12.46 4.40
CA LEU A 18 3.99 11.96 5.47
C LEU A 18 5.49 12.16 5.20
N LEU A 19 5.93 11.89 3.96
CA LEU A 19 7.36 11.83 3.62
C LEU A 19 7.93 13.18 3.14
N SER A 20 7.09 14.12 2.69
CA SER A 20 7.53 15.41 2.15
C SER A 20 8.21 16.32 3.18
N PHE A 21 8.07 16.04 4.48
CA PHE A 21 8.74 16.82 5.52
C PHE A 21 10.24 16.54 5.64
N ASP A 22 10.63 15.28 5.45
CA ASP A 22 11.99 14.80 5.69
C ASP A 22 12.71 14.39 4.40
N HIS A 23 12.00 14.29 3.27
CA HIS A 23 12.51 13.74 2.01
C HIS A 23 12.11 14.59 0.81
N GLU A 24 12.89 14.47 -0.27
CA GLU A 24 12.53 15.00 -1.58
C GLU A 24 11.58 14.01 -2.25
N VAL A 25 10.30 14.37 -2.35
CA VAL A 25 9.24 13.49 -2.86
C VAL A 25 8.80 13.89 -4.24
N ALA A 26 8.66 12.91 -5.12
CA ALA A 26 7.96 13.03 -6.40
C ALA A 26 6.78 12.06 -6.45
N VAL A 27 5.74 12.40 -7.20
CA VAL A 27 4.62 11.52 -7.49
C VAL A 27 4.48 11.33 -8.99
N TYR A 28 4.35 10.08 -9.44
CA TYR A 28 3.97 9.72 -10.80
C TYR A 28 2.51 9.26 -10.84
N GLU A 29 1.68 10.01 -11.59
CA GLU A 29 0.26 9.69 -11.78
C GLU A 29 -0.15 10.04 -13.21
N LYS A 30 -0.77 9.08 -13.92
CA LYS A 30 -1.22 9.23 -15.31
C LYS A 30 -2.40 10.18 -15.48
N ASP A 31 -3.27 10.25 -14.48
CA ASP A 31 -4.41 11.16 -14.49
C ASP A 31 -4.06 12.48 -13.79
N PRO A 32 -3.81 13.56 -14.54
CA PRO A 32 -3.44 14.85 -13.95
C PRO A 32 -4.51 15.43 -13.01
N LYS A 33 -5.76 14.98 -13.12
CA LYS A 33 -6.83 15.41 -12.22
C LYS A 33 -6.59 14.92 -10.79
N ARG A 34 -5.93 13.76 -10.62
CA ARG A 34 -5.59 13.21 -9.30
C ARG A 34 -4.45 13.95 -8.63
N LEU A 35 -3.59 14.63 -9.39
CA LEU A 35 -2.51 15.46 -8.86
C LEU A 35 -2.99 16.81 -8.30
N ARG A 36 -4.28 17.13 -8.47
CA ARG A 36 -4.85 18.42 -8.08
C ARG A 36 -4.65 18.78 -6.60
N PHE A 37 -4.61 17.78 -5.73
CA PHE A 37 -4.52 17.95 -4.28
C PHE A 37 -3.22 17.43 -3.68
N THR A 38 -2.21 17.11 -4.51
CA THR A 38 -0.89 16.76 -4.03
C THR A 38 -0.03 18.01 -3.93
N TYR A 39 0.46 18.29 -2.74
CA TYR A 39 1.28 19.46 -2.45
C TYR A 39 2.65 19.02 -1.93
N ASN A 40 3.61 19.94 -1.90
CA ASN A 40 4.96 19.73 -1.37
C ASN A 40 5.74 18.57 -2.02
N CYS A 41 5.45 18.24 -3.28
CA CYS A 41 6.16 17.22 -4.05
C CYS A 41 6.28 17.61 -5.53
N GLN A 42 7.25 17.02 -6.23
CA GLN A 42 7.30 17.10 -7.69
C GLN A 42 6.20 16.23 -8.29
N ARG A 43 5.61 16.65 -9.42
CA ARG A 43 4.47 15.98 -10.03
C ARG A 43 4.81 15.56 -11.44
N PHE A 44 4.82 14.27 -11.71
CA PHE A 44 5.12 13.69 -13.01
C PHE A 44 3.86 13.06 -13.61
N THR A 45 3.60 13.37 -14.86
CA THR A 45 2.54 12.76 -15.67
C THR A 45 3.10 11.90 -16.78
N LYS A 46 4.40 12.08 -17.08
CA LYS A 46 5.14 11.30 -18.06
C LYS A 46 6.21 10.48 -17.35
N VAL A 47 6.39 9.26 -17.79
CA VAL A 47 7.31 8.32 -17.16
C VAL A 47 8.79 8.70 -17.34
N ASP A 48 9.14 9.38 -18.43
CA ASP A 48 10.50 9.85 -18.72
C ASP A 48 11.01 10.89 -17.73
N GLU A 49 10.11 11.65 -17.08
CA GLU A 49 10.47 12.63 -16.04
C GLU A 49 11.13 11.95 -14.82
N ILE A 50 10.86 10.67 -14.58
CA ILE A 50 11.43 9.88 -13.48
C ILE A 50 12.95 9.73 -13.63
N LYS A 51 13.45 9.62 -14.87
CA LYS A 51 14.87 9.44 -15.14
C LYS A 51 15.74 10.62 -14.65
N GLU A 52 15.22 11.83 -14.74
CA GLU A 52 15.92 13.03 -14.26
C GLU A 52 15.86 13.15 -12.73
N PHE A 53 14.76 12.70 -12.14
CA PHE A 53 14.58 12.71 -10.70
C PHE A 53 15.54 11.77 -9.98
N LYS A 54 15.84 10.58 -10.54
CA LYS A 54 16.74 9.56 -10.00
C LYS A 54 16.34 9.15 -8.57
N PRO A 55 15.18 8.50 -8.39
CA PRO A 55 14.73 8.09 -7.07
C PRO A 55 15.67 7.03 -6.46
N GLU A 56 15.87 7.11 -5.15
CA GLU A 56 16.57 6.12 -4.34
C GLU A 56 15.59 5.04 -3.81
N LEU A 57 14.30 5.42 -3.68
CA LEU A 57 13.22 4.54 -3.24
C LEU A 57 11.97 4.82 -4.08
N VAL A 58 11.33 3.77 -4.54
CA VAL A 58 10.00 3.82 -5.17
C VAL A 58 8.97 3.17 -4.26
N ILE A 59 7.86 3.86 -3.98
CA ILE A 59 6.71 3.30 -3.25
C ILE A 59 5.53 3.19 -4.20
N ASN A 60 5.20 1.96 -4.57
CA ASN A 60 4.07 1.68 -5.45
C ASN A 60 2.77 1.63 -4.65
N ALA A 61 1.95 2.67 -4.77
CA ALA A 61 0.67 2.86 -4.10
C ALA A 61 -0.54 2.79 -5.06
N VAL A 62 -0.37 2.17 -6.22
CA VAL A 62 -1.47 1.96 -7.17
C VAL A 62 -2.40 0.83 -6.71
N THR A 63 -3.56 0.71 -7.33
CA THR A 63 -4.51 -0.39 -7.05
C THR A 63 -3.86 -1.74 -7.32
N VAL A 64 -4.10 -2.74 -6.46
CA VAL A 64 -3.49 -4.10 -6.46
C VAL A 64 -3.31 -4.70 -7.85
N LYS A 65 -4.36 -4.70 -8.69
CA LYS A 65 -4.30 -5.28 -10.04
C LYS A 65 -3.30 -4.59 -10.99
N TYR A 66 -2.88 -3.37 -10.66
CA TYR A 66 -1.95 -2.59 -11.49
C TYR A 66 -0.54 -2.54 -10.90
N THR A 67 -0.27 -3.17 -9.75
CA THR A 67 1.04 -3.10 -9.07
C THR A 67 2.18 -3.54 -9.98
N ILE A 68 2.13 -4.76 -10.51
CA ILE A 68 3.15 -5.28 -11.43
C ILE A 68 3.19 -4.51 -12.78
N PRO A 69 2.06 -4.23 -13.45
CA PRO A 69 2.08 -3.41 -14.67
C PRO A 69 2.71 -2.03 -14.48
N ALA A 70 2.45 -1.37 -13.37
CA ALA A 70 3.02 -0.06 -13.07
C ALA A 70 4.54 -0.15 -12.83
N PHE A 71 5.03 -1.15 -12.13
CA PHE A 71 6.47 -1.39 -12.01
C PHE A 71 7.13 -1.63 -13.37
N LYS A 72 6.57 -2.51 -14.20
CA LYS A 72 7.12 -2.80 -15.54
C LYS A 72 7.27 -1.54 -16.41
N GLU A 73 6.39 -0.57 -16.25
CA GLU A 73 6.46 0.71 -16.96
C GLU A 73 7.58 1.60 -16.45
N VAL A 74 7.80 1.63 -15.13
CA VAL A 74 8.72 2.59 -14.47
C VAL A 74 10.15 2.04 -14.40
N LEU A 75 10.35 0.74 -14.27
CA LEU A 75 11.67 0.11 -14.12
C LEU A 75 12.73 0.60 -15.12
N PRO A 76 12.46 0.77 -16.42
CA PRO A 76 13.48 1.24 -17.37
C PRO A 76 14.01 2.66 -17.11
N TYR A 77 13.38 3.41 -16.21
CA TYR A 77 13.71 4.80 -15.90
C TYR A 77 14.33 4.96 -14.50
N LEU A 78 14.47 3.86 -13.75
CA LEU A 78 15.05 3.88 -12.40
C LEU A 78 16.56 3.65 -12.44
N PRO A 79 17.31 4.22 -11.48
CA PRO A 79 18.69 3.79 -11.21
C PRO A 79 18.74 2.32 -10.79
N ASP A 80 19.82 1.59 -11.15
CA ASP A 80 19.96 0.16 -10.86
C ASP A 80 19.95 -0.16 -9.35
N ASP A 81 20.38 0.77 -8.52
CA ASP A 81 20.44 0.67 -7.05
C ASP A 81 19.17 1.19 -6.36
N CYS A 82 18.18 1.66 -7.12
CA CYS A 82 16.92 2.13 -6.58
C CYS A 82 16.16 0.98 -5.92
N ILE A 83 15.80 1.14 -4.65
CA ILE A 83 14.95 0.20 -3.93
C ILE A 83 13.50 0.34 -4.44
N ILE A 84 12.93 -0.74 -4.93
CA ILE A 84 11.52 -0.75 -5.34
C ILE A 84 10.64 -1.34 -4.24
N SER A 85 9.51 -0.71 -3.96
CA SER A 85 8.61 -1.18 -2.90
C SER A 85 7.14 -1.08 -3.27
N ASP A 86 6.34 -1.97 -2.67
CA ASP A 86 4.88 -1.91 -2.74
C ASP A 86 4.26 -1.85 -1.34
N ILE A 87 3.02 -1.35 -1.31
CA ILE A 87 2.17 -1.34 -0.12
C ILE A 87 0.90 -2.17 -0.34
N SER A 88 0.95 -3.11 -1.25
CA SER A 88 -0.21 -3.91 -1.69
C SER A 88 -0.72 -4.84 -0.59
N SER A 89 -2.03 -4.96 -0.46
CA SER A 89 -2.69 -5.90 0.44
C SER A 89 -2.66 -7.35 -0.03
N VAL A 90 -2.29 -7.61 -1.28
CA VAL A 90 -2.18 -8.95 -1.88
C VAL A 90 -0.81 -9.09 -2.51
N LYS A 91 -0.09 -10.16 -2.17
CA LYS A 91 1.30 -10.39 -2.60
C LYS A 91 1.46 -11.42 -3.72
N THR A 92 0.36 -11.93 -4.24
CA THR A 92 0.36 -12.94 -5.32
C THR A 92 1.24 -12.50 -6.49
N ASN A 93 2.18 -13.35 -6.90
CA ASN A 93 3.17 -13.16 -7.98
C ASN A 93 4.16 -11.99 -7.75
N LEU A 94 4.15 -11.31 -6.59
CA LEU A 94 5.08 -10.22 -6.33
C LEU A 94 6.48 -10.73 -6.03
N LYS A 95 6.61 -11.87 -5.32
CA LYS A 95 7.92 -12.46 -5.03
C LYS A 95 8.67 -12.78 -6.32
N GLU A 96 8.06 -13.57 -7.18
CA GLU A 96 8.64 -13.97 -8.48
C GLU A 96 8.94 -12.76 -9.38
N PHE A 97 8.08 -11.76 -9.33
CA PHE A 97 8.30 -10.51 -10.05
C PHE A 97 9.56 -9.79 -9.53
N TYR A 98 9.69 -9.59 -8.23
CA TYR A 98 10.84 -8.91 -7.64
C TYR A 98 12.15 -9.63 -7.93
N GLU A 99 12.19 -10.96 -7.80
CA GLU A 99 13.37 -11.78 -8.09
C GLU A 99 13.85 -11.65 -9.55
N GLN A 100 12.95 -11.30 -10.48
CA GLN A 100 13.26 -11.10 -11.90
C GLN A 100 13.72 -9.69 -12.25
N THR A 101 13.53 -8.70 -11.38
CA THR A 101 13.83 -7.29 -11.71
C THR A 101 15.30 -6.94 -11.61
N GLY A 102 16.07 -7.64 -10.78
CA GLY A 102 17.45 -7.30 -10.43
C GLY A 102 17.61 -6.09 -9.49
N HIS A 103 16.53 -5.39 -9.14
CA HIS A 103 16.53 -4.29 -8.19
C HIS A 103 16.46 -4.80 -6.74
N PRO A 104 17.10 -4.12 -5.77
CA PRO A 104 16.77 -4.31 -4.37
C PRO A 104 15.28 -3.98 -4.14
N TYR A 105 14.61 -4.79 -3.33
CA TYR A 105 13.17 -4.59 -3.10
C TYR A 105 12.77 -4.74 -1.65
N VAL A 106 11.66 -4.12 -1.28
CA VAL A 106 10.97 -4.36 -0.02
C VAL A 106 9.45 -4.34 -0.25
N SER A 107 8.75 -5.31 0.30
CA SER A 107 7.30 -5.40 0.19
C SER A 107 6.69 -5.18 1.57
N THR A 108 5.66 -4.32 1.65
CA THR A 108 4.98 -4.02 2.92
C THR A 108 3.47 -4.00 2.76
N HIS A 109 2.76 -4.16 3.87
CA HIS A 109 1.31 -4.03 3.90
C HIS A 109 0.89 -3.25 5.14
N PRO A 110 0.69 -1.92 5.05
CA PRO A 110 0.02 -1.15 6.08
C PRO A 110 -1.45 -1.56 6.11
N MET A 111 -1.89 -2.22 7.20
CA MET A 111 -3.21 -2.84 7.30
C MET A 111 -4.28 -1.84 7.76
N PHE A 112 -4.25 -0.64 7.23
CA PHE A 112 -5.24 0.41 7.47
C PHE A 112 -5.61 1.14 6.19
N GLY A 113 -6.83 1.65 6.14
CA GLY A 113 -7.27 2.52 5.03
C GLY A 113 -7.12 3.99 5.43
N PRO A 114 -6.58 4.86 4.58
CA PRO A 114 -6.38 6.29 4.90
C PRO A 114 -7.69 7.04 5.16
N THR A 115 -8.83 6.48 4.77
CA THR A 115 -10.15 7.07 5.04
C THR A 115 -10.57 6.93 6.51
N PHE A 116 -10.01 5.93 7.21
CA PHE A 116 -10.30 5.62 8.61
C PHE A 116 -9.10 5.92 9.51
N ALA A 117 -7.96 6.28 8.93
CA ALA A 117 -6.77 6.64 9.69
C ALA A 117 -6.97 8.01 10.34
N ASN A 118 -7.55 8.01 11.50
CA ASN A 118 -7.28 9.07 12.45
C ASN A 118 -5.84 8.86 12.93
N LEU A 119 -4.92 9.77 12.61
CA LEU A 119 -3.51 9.67 13.02
C LEU A 119 -3.36 9.38 14.52
N ASN A 120 -4.31 9.83 15.34
CA ASN A 120 -4.36 9.58 16.79
C ASN A 120 -4.76 8.13 17.16
N GLN A 121 -5.18 7.31 16.21
CA GLN A 121 -5.63 5.93 16.43
C GLN A 121 -4.76 4.89 15.70
N LEU A 122 -3.73 5.30 14.97
CA LEU A 122 -2.84 4.39 14.26
C LEU A 122 -2.10 3.41 15.17
N SER A 123 -1.94 3.71 16.45
CA SER A 123 -1.35 2.79 17.45
C SER A 123 -2.13 1.49 17.67
N GLN A 124 -3.35 1.39 17.16
CA GLN A 124 -4.16 0.17 17.18
C GLN A 124 -4.07 -0.62 15.86
N GLU A 125 -3.46 -0.02 14.84
CA GLU A 125 -3.35 -0.61 13.52
C GLU A 125 -2.04 -1.40 13.35
N ASN A 126 -2.03 -2.27 12.37
CA ASN A 126 -0.91 -3.16 12.09
C ASN A 126 -0.23 -2.79 10.76
N ALA A 127 1.05 -3.12 10.66
CA ALA A 127 1.78 -3.14 9.40
C ALA A 127 2.59 -4.44 9.30
N ILE A 128 2.61 -5.04 8.13
CA ILE A 128 3.45 -6.19 7.82
C ILE A 128 4.59 -5.73 6.92
N ILE A 129 5.81 -6.14 7.26
CA ILE A 129 7.02 -5.99 6.43
C ILE A 129 7.44 -7.39 6.01
N ILE A 130 7.64 -7.60 4.70
CA ILE A 130 8.10 -8.88 4.19
C ILE A 130 9.59 -9.05 4.50
N SER A 131 9.93 -10.14 5.18
CA SER A 131 11.29 -10.42 5.69
C SER A 131 12.31 -10.78 4.60
N GLU A 132 11.81 -11.19 3.43
CA GLU A 132 12.63 -11.65 2.28
C GLU A 132 13.20 -10.48 1.45
N GLY A 133 12.89 -9.23 1.79
CA GLY A 133 13.32 -8.05 1.06
C GLY A 133 14.68 -7.49 1.48
N ASP A 134 15.09 -6.41 0.79
CA ASP A 134 16.31 -5.65 1.07
C ASP A 134 16.36 -5.14 2.52
N TYR A 135 17.55 -5.23 3.13
CA TYR A 135 17.74 -4.86 4.53
C TYR A 135 17.49 -3.37 4.78
N MET A 136 18.03 -2.50 3.93
CA MET A 136 17.91 -1.04 4.11
C MET A 136 16.47 -0.58 3.87
N GLY A 137 15.80 -1.16 2.86
CA GLY A 137 14.38 -0.93 2.61
C GLY A 137 13.51 -1.35 3.80
N ARG A 138 13.80 -2.51 4.41
CA ARG A 138 13.06 -2.96 5.61
C ARG A 138 13.28 -2.02 6.81
N ILE A 139 14.51 -1.57 7.04
CA ILE A 139 14.80 -0.58 8.10
C ILE A 139 14.03 0.71 7.85
N PHE A 140 14.04 1.24 6.63
CA PHE A 140 13.29 2.45 6.28
C PHE A 140 11.80 2.33 6.66
N PHE A 141 11.13 1.24 6.24
CA PHE A 141 9.70 1.06 6.56
C PHE A 141 9.46 0.77 8.04
N LYS A 142 10.37 0.07 8.70
CA LYS A 142 10.29 -0.17 10.14
C LYS A 142 10.32 1.14 10.93
N ASP A 143 11.27 2.00 10.63
CA ASP A 143 11.38 3.33 11.28
C ASP A 143 10.15 4.20 10.97
N LEU A 144 9.69 4.19 9.72
CA LEU A 144 8.50 4.93 9.30
C LEU A 144 7.26 4.47 10.06
N TYR A 145 7.01 3.17 10.14
CA TYR A 145 5.85 2.60 10.81
C TYR A 145 5.94 2.74 12.34
N GLN A 146 7.14 2.68 12.92
CA GLN A 146 7.36 2.98 14.34
C GLN A 146 7.01 4.43 14.68
N LYS A 147 7.43 5.38 13.85
CA LYS A 147 7.07 6.81 14.03
C LYS A 147 5.56 7.03 13.96
N LEU A 148 4.83 6.24 13.21
CA LEU A 148 3.37 6.25 13.14
C LEU A 148 2.70 5.52 14.32
N GLY A 149 3.47 4.82 15.16
CA GLY A 149 2.96 4.06 16.30
C GLY A 149 2.28 2.75 15.92
N LEU A 150 2.52 2.21 14.71
CA LEU A 150 1.91 0.97 14.26
C LEU A 150 2.50 -0.27 14.96
N ASN A 151 1.70 -1.32 15.12
CA ASN A 151 2.19 -2.63 15.50
C ASN A 151 2.83 -3.31 14.27
N ILE A 152 4.12 -3.61 14.33
CA ILE A 152 4.89 -4.11 13.19
C ILE A 152 5.09 -5.61 13.31
N TYR A 153 4.79 -6.33 12.23
CA TYR A 153 5.01 -7.77 12.08
C TYR A 153 5.92 -8.03 10.88
N GLU A 154 6.86 -8.96 11.03
CA GLU A 154 7.72 -9.40 9.93
C GLU A 154 7.28 -10.80 9.52
N TYR A 155 6.85 -10.97 8.27
CA TYR A 155 6.38 -12.23 7.70
C TYR A 155 7.10 -12.51 6.37
N THR A 156 7.19 -13.78 6.00
CA THR A 156 7.49 -14.16 4.62
C THR A 156 6.29 -13.86 3.71
N PHE A 157 6.47 -13.88 2.39
CA PHE A 157 5.36 -13.75 1.44
C PHE A 157 4.27 -14.80 1.70
N GLU A 158 4.66 -16.03 1.99
CA GLU A 158 3.73 -17.13 2.26
C GLU A 158 2.94 -16.92 3.54
N GLU A 159 3.59 -16.52 4.62
CA GLU A 159 2.94 -16.22 5.91
C GLU A 159 1.97 -15.04 5.79
N HIS A 160 2.38 -14.01 5.04
CA HIS A 160 1.50 -12.86 4.75
C HIS A 160 0.23 -13.32 4.04
N ASP A 161 0.34 -14.07 2.95
CA ASP A 161 -0.82 -14.47 2.14
C ASP A 161 -1.75 -15.41 2.93
N LYS A 162 -1.20 -16.31 3.76
CA LYS A 162 -1.99 -17.14 4.68
C LYS A 162 -2.75 -16.29 5.70
N THR A 163 -2.07 -15.30 6.30
CA THR A 163 -2.69 -14.41 7.30
C THR A 163 -3.79 -13.56 6.68
N VAL A 164 -3.56 -13.00 5.50
CA VAL A 164 -4.55 -12.20 4.77
C VAL A 164 -5.74 -13.06 4.32
N ALA A 165 -5.50 -14.26 3.81
CA ALA A 165 -6.56 -15.19 3.44
C ALA A 165 -7.47 -15.51 4.62
N TYR A 166 -6.91 -15.71 5.80
CA TYR A 166 -7.67 -16.01 7.01
C TYR A 166 -8.36 -14.77 7.61
N SER A 167 -7.63 -13.69 7.83
CA SER A 167 -8.10 -12.53 8.59
C SER A 167 -8.95 -11.55 7.79
N LEU A 168 -8.80 -11.49 6.46
CA LEU A 168 -9.57 -10.61 5.58
C LEU A 168 -10.62 -11.38 4.76
N SER A 169 -10.21 -12.46 4.09
CA SER A 169 -11.11 -13.14 3.14
C SER A 169 -12.29 -13.81 3.83
N ILE A 170 -12.08 -14.46 5.00
CA ILE A 170 -13.17 -15.12 5.74
C ILE A 170 -14.25 -14.12 6.20
N PRO A 171 -13.93 -12.99 6.84
CA PRO A 171 -14.92 -11.97 7.19
C PRO A 171 -15.67 -11.43 5.98
N PHE A 172 -15.00 -11.17 4.86
CA PHE A 172 -15.67 -10.73 3.62
C PHE A 172 -16.61 -11.78 3.07
N VAL A 173 -16.18 -13.04 2.98
CA VAL A 173 -17.04 -14.14 2.51
C VAL A 173 -18.29 -14.27 3.39
N SER A 174 -18.13 -14.23 4.71
CA SER A 174 -19.27 -14.29 5.63
C SER A 174 -20.24 -13.13 5.43
N THR A 175 -19.72 -11.92 5.20
CA THR A 175 -20.53 -10.73 4.92
C THR A 175 -21.27 -10.85 3.58
N PHE A 176 -20.60 -11.33 2.53
CA PHE A 176 -21.25 -11.53 1.22
C PHE A 176 -22.33 -12.61 1.27
N VAL A 177 -22.08 -13.73 1.96
CA VAL A 177 -23.10 -14.77 2.15
C VAL A 177 -24.29 -14.21 2.91
N PHE A 178 -24.06 -13.45 3.98
CA PHE A 178 -25.15 -12.80 4.71
C PHE A 178 -25.92 -11.83 3.83
N ALA A 179 -25.25 -10.95 3.07
CA ALA A 179 -25.88 -9.98 2.16
C ALA A 179 -26.71 -10.66 1.07
N ALA A 180 -26.23 -11.80 0.54
CA ALA A 180 -26.92 -12.54 -0.52
C ALA A 180 -28.22 -13.25 -0.06
N VAL A 181 -28.27 -13.66 1.23
CA VAL A 181 -29.42 -14.45 1.74
C VAL A 181 -30.34 -13.67 2.67
N MET A 182 -29.91 -12.49 3.14
CA MET A 182 -30.72 -11.72 4.08
C MET A 182 -32.04 -11.25 3.45
N LYS A 183 -33.11 -11.33 4.23
CA LYS A 183 -34.43 -10.77 3.89
C LYS A 183 -34.81 -9.71 4.90
N HIS A 184 -35.65 -8.78 4.49
CA HIS A 184 -36.22 -7.79 5.42
C HIS A 184 -36.91 -8.47 6.62
N GLN A 185 -36.64 -7.94 7.80
CA GLN A 185 -37.23 -8.39 9.06
C GLN A 185 -37.84 -7.17 9.77
N ASP A 186 -39.12 -7.27 10.17
CA ASP A 186 -39.80 -6.20 10.90
C ASP A 186 -39.26 -6.02 12.32
N ALA A 187 -38.81 -7.12 12.94
CA ALA A 187 -38.29 -7.13 14.30
C ALA A 187 -36.91 -7.81 14.36
N PRO A 188 -35.87 -7.25 13.72
CA PRO A 188 -34.55 -7.88 13.71
C PRO A 188 -33.87 -7.81 15.08
N GLY A 189 -33.29 -8.94 15.51
CA GLY A 189 -32.44 -9.01 16.70
C GLY A 189 -31.15 -8.19 16.53
N THR A 190 -30.46 -7.93 17.67
CA THR A 190 -29.26 -7.08 17.70
C THR A 190 -28.14 -7.59 16.79
N THR A 191 -27.89 -8.90 16.77
CA THR A 191 -26.87 -9.52 15.92
C THR A 191 -27.17 -9.29 14.44
N PHE A 192 -28.44 -9.51 14.02
CA PHE A 192 -28.85 -9.28 12.65
C PHE A 192 -28.69 -7.82 12.25
N LYS A 193 -29.07 -6.86 13.11
CA LYS A 193 -28.88 -5.41 12.85
C LYS A 193 -27.41 -5.05 12.64
N ARG A 194 -26.49 -5.61 13.45
CA ARG A 194 -25.05 -5.38 13.30
C ARG A 194 -24.51 -5.91 11.96
N HIS A 195 -24.90 -7.14 11.59
CA HIS A 195 -24.50 -7.70 10.28
C HIS A 195 -25.06 -6.90 9.11
N MET A 196 -26.30 -6.41 9.21
CA MET A 196 -26.87 -5.53 8.18
C MET A 196 -26.12 -4.22 8.02
N GLN A 197 -25.54 -3.66 9.08
CA GLN A 197 -24.73 -2.44 9.02
C GLN A 197 -23.41 -2.65 8.27
N ILE A 198 -22.82 -3.84 8.42
CA ILE A 198 -21.56 -4.21 7.74
C ILE A 198 -21.83 -4.57 6.27
N ALA A 199 -23.00 -5.16 5.95
CA ALA A 199 -23.34 -5.64 4.61
C ALA A 199 -23.94 -4.56 3.69
N LYS A 200 -24.19 -3.35 4.17
CA LYS A 200 -24.62 -2.18 3.40
C LYS A 200 -23.42 -1.38 2.87
#